data_910f98efdc1862387e22b6e1130dd003
#
_entry.id   910f98efdc1862387e22b6e1130dd003
#
_cell.length_a   1.000
_cell.length_b   1.000
_cell.length_c   1.000
_cell.angle_alpha   90.00
_cell.angle_beta   90.00
_cell.angle_gamma   90.00
#
_symmetry.space_group_name_H-M   'P 1'
#
loop_
_entity.id
_entity.type
_entity.pdbx_description
1 polymer ?
#
loop_
_entity_poly.entity_id
_entity_poly.type
_entity_poly.pdbx_seq_one_letter_code
_entity_poly.pdbx_strand_id
1 'polypeptide(L)'
;MRQSVSSLNPPNGEVYWREPSVSGGSPGFSAVSTPVIQGDRLLISGLMFQLDQAQPAAKILWPDTPSGTRRILSDTSTPLFKDDFVYSPRSGGLFVCLDAATGRELWQTNTVTALRRGACVHLTPNGTSLFLFTDQGDLVRAELTPTGYRELERVHLLEPTSPLFENKFAWSAPAFANRNIFVRNDRE
;
A
#
# COMPACT_ATOMS: atom_id res chain seq x y z
N MET A 1 -0.66 22.55 4.81
CA MET A 1 -0.08 22.42 3.45
C MET A 1 -0.99 21.51 2.63
N ARG A 2 -1.28 21.87 1.39
CA ARG A 2 -1.92 20.92 0.46
C ARG A 2 -0.86 19.89 0.08
N GLN A 3 -1.10 18.62 0.32
CA GLN A 3 -0.22 17.56 -0.13
C GLN A 3 -0.31 17.43 -1.64
N SER A 4 0.81 17.17 -2.29
CA SER A 4 0.88 16.98 -3.74
C SER A 4 1.88 15.90 -4.09
N VAL A 5 1.63 15.19 -5.17
CA VAL A 5 2.62 14.37 -5.87
C VAL A 5 3.31 15.27 -6.88
N SER A 6 4.63 15.27 -6.88
CA SER A 6 5.41 16.10 -7.81
C SER A 6 6.52 15.26 -8.45
N SER A 7 6.70 15.45 -9.74
CA SER A 7 7.88 14.95 -10.47
C SER A 7 8.88 16.08 -10.61
N LEU A 8 10.14 15.78 -10.35
CA LEU A 8 11.23 16.74 -10.36
C LEU A 8 12.32 16.32 -11.31
N ASN A 9 12.98 17.29 -11.91
CA ASN A 9 14.23 17.10 -12.62
C ASN A 9 15.35 16.77 -11.62
N PRO A 10 15.95 15.57 -11.64
CA PRO A 10 16.96 15.18 -10.65
C PRO A 10 18.19 16.11 -10.57
N PRO A 11 18.75 16.62 -11.70
CA PRO A 11 19.90 17.50 -11.70
C PRO A 11 19.70 18.87 -11.03
N ASN A 12 18.52 19.46 -11.14
CA ASN A 12 18.31 20.86 -10.73
C ASN A 12 17.08 21.10 -9.85
N GLY A 13 16.25 20.06 -9.61
CA GLY A 13 15.04 20.16 -8.78
C GLY A 13 13.86 20.89 -9.44
N GLU A 14 13.94 21.21 -10.72
CA GLU A 14 12.85 21.83 -11.46
C GLU A 14 11.61 20.92 -11.44
N VAL A 15 10.43 21.50 -11.20
CA VAL A 15 9.18 20.76 -11.17
C VAL A 15 8.70 20.50 -12.60
N TYR A 16 8.67 19.24 -13.00
CA TYR A 16 8.09 18.84 -14.27
C TYR A 16 6.56 18.90 -14.24
N TRP A 17 5.95 18.29 -13.23
CA TRP A 17 4.49 18.35 -13.01
C TRP A 17 4.16 18.20 -11.51
N ARG A 18 2.98 18.66 -11.16
CA ARG A 18 2.45 18.57 -9.81
C ARG A 18 0.96 18.30 -9.84
N GLU A 19 0.55 17.22 -9.19
CA GLU A 19 -0.85 16.87 -9.00
C GLU A 19 -1.22 16.96 -7.52
N PRO A 20 -2.41 17.49 -7.19
CA PRO A 20 -2.89 17.48 -5.82
C PRO A 20 -2.98 16.05 -5.31
N SER A 21 -2.28 15.73 -4.23
CA SER A 21 -2.52 14.50 -3.49
C SER A 21 -3.56 14.80 -2.43
N VAL A 22 -4.59 14.03 -2.39
CA VAL A 22 -5.62 14.21 -1.36
C VAL A 22 -5.45 13.17 -0.28
N SER A 23 -4.48 13.35 0.54
CA SER A 23 -4.67 13.00 1.93
C SER A 23 -5.58 14.08 2.52
N GLY A 24 -6.91 13.90 2.36
CA GLY A 24 -7.88 14.89 2.81
C GLY A 24 -7.79 15.09 4.31
N GLY A 25 -7.25 16.20 4.72
CA GLY A 25 -7.73 17.05 5.77
C GLY A 25 -7.89 16.55 7.20
N SER A 26 -7.39 15.41 7.62
CA SER A 26 -7.23 15.16 9.05
C SER A 26 -5.82 15.53 9.45
N PRO A 27 -5.63 16.48 10.37
CA PRO A 27 -4.31 16.72 10.96
C PRO A 27 -3.79 15.40 11.55
N GLY A 28 -2.61 14.94 11.13
CA GLY A 28 -1.94 13.78 11.71
C GLY A 28 -1.85 12.52 10.86
N PHE A 29 -2.48 12.45 9.69
CA PHE A 29 -2.28 11.34 8.74
C PHE A 29 -1.56 11.81 7.50
N SER A 30 -0.30 11.42 7.39
CA SER A 30 0.48 11.54 6.15
C SER A 30 0.47 10.19 5.46
N ALA A 31 0.30 10.20 4.14
CA ALA A 31 0.54 9.00 3.34
C ALA A 31 2.02 8.63 3.49
N VAL A 32 2.29 7.43 4.00
CA VAL A 32 3.65 6.90 4.20
C VAL A 32 3.94 5.73 3.26
N SER A 33 2.97 5.37 2.41
CA SER A 33 3.15 4.35 1.38
C SER A 33 4.18 4.79 0.35
N THR A 34 5.07 3.86 -0.03
CA THR A 34 6.07 4.11 -1.07
C THR A 34 5.40 4.17 -2.44
N PRO A 35 5.79 5.11 -3.32
CA PRO A 35 5.37 5.09 -4.71
C PRO A 35 5.80 3.78 -5.40
N VAL A 36 4.91 3.19 -6.19
CA VAL A 36 5.19 1.95 -6.94
C VAL A 36 5.04 2.22 -8.42
N ILE A 37 6.07 1.87 -9.18
CA ILE A 37 6.09 2.03 -10.64
C ILE A 37 6.14 0.66 -11.30
N GLN A 38 5.30 0.47 -12.32
CA GLN A 38 5.36 -0.68 -13.22
C GLN A 38 5.09 -0.20 -14.66
N GLY A 39 6.10 -0.34 -15.52
CA GLY A 39 6.05 0.19 -16.88
C GLY A 39 5.86 1.71 -16.87
N ASP A 40 4.80 2.18 -17.47
CA ASP A 40 4.42 3.58 -17.56
C ASP A 40 3.32 3.99 -16.53
N ARG A 41 3.07 3.15 -15.54
CA ARG A 41 2.09 3.41 -14.46
C ARG A 41 2.78 3.68 -13.15
N LEU A 42 2.34 4.72 -12.47
CA LEU A 42 2.76 5.11 -11.12
C LEU A 42 1.56 5.05 -10.18
N LEU A 43 1.67 4.24 -9.13
CA LEU A 43 0.67 4.18 -8.06
C LEU A 43 1.25 4.81 -6.80
N ILE A 44 0.56 5.81 -6.27
CA ILE A 44 0.94 6.46 -5.01
C ILE A 44 -0.30 6.94 -4.26
N SER A 45 -0.40 6.62 -2.98
CA SER A 45 -1.48 7.10 -2.09
C SER A 45 -2.89 6.89 -2.68
N GLY A 46 -3.12 5.76 -3.34
CA GLY A 46 -4.39 5.43 -3.99
C GLY A 46 -4.69 6.20 -5.27
N LEU A 47 -3.72 6.93 -5.82
CA LEU A 47 -3.78 7.54 -7.16
C LEU A 47 -2.97 6.70 -8.14
N MET A 48 -3.59 6.29 -9.24
CA MET A 48 -2.90 5.68 -10.38
C MET A 48 -2.69 6.72 -11.46
N PHE A 49 -1.45 6.88 -11.87
CA PHE A 49 -1.06 7.76 -12.97
C PHE A 49 -0.59 6.95 -14.17
N GLN A 50 -0.91 7.44 -15.35
CA GLN A 50 -0.24 7.12 -16.60
C GLN A 50 0.89 8.12 -16.81
N LEU A 51 2.13 7.65 -16.89
CA LEU A 51 3.29 8.47 -17.21
C LEU A 51 3.44 8.56 -18.73
N ASP A 52 3.74 9.77 -19.23
CA ASP A 52 4.07 9.96 -20.63
C ASP A 52 5.52 9.52 -20.89
N GLN A 53 5.72 8.73 -21.94
CA GLN A 53 7.05 8.19 -22.29
C GLN A 53 7.90 9.17 -23.13
N ALA A 54 7.28 10.18 -23.73
CA ALA A 54 7.95 11.13 -24.60
C ALA A 54 8.33 12.45 -23.89
N GLN A 55 7.62 12.79 -22.84
CA GLN A 55 7.81 14.05 -22.10
C GLN A 55 7.52 13.84 -20.61
N PRO A 56 8.07 14.69 -19.71
CA PRO A 56 7.85 14.57 -18.28
C PRO A 56 6.45 15.04 -17.88
N ALA A 57 5.42 14.25 -18.21
CA ALA A 57 4.02 14.51 -17.91
C ALA A 57 3.34 13.26 -17.32
N ALA A 58 2.24 13.46 -16.63
CA ALA A 58 1.43 12.38 -16.08
C ALA A 58 -0.06 12.73 -16.18
N LYS A 59 -0.89 11.68 -16.28
CA LYS A 59 -2.34 11.78 -16.26
C LYS A 59 -2.90 10.84 -15.21
N ILE A 60 -3.83 11.32 -14.37
CA ILE A 60 -4.54 10.44 -13.43
C ILE A 60 -5.46 9.51 -14.22
N LEU A 61 -5.30 8.20 -14.01
CA LEU A 61 -6.16 7.16 -14.56
C LEU A 61 -7.37 6.93 -13.66
N TRP A 62 -7.13 6.80 -12.38
CA TRP A 62 -8.16 6.61 -11.35
C TRP A 62 -7.61 6.97 -9.94
N PRO A 63 -8.50 7.30 -8.98
CA PRO A 63 -9.93 7.57 -9.17
C PRO A 63 -10.16 8.88 -9.93
N ASP A 64 -11.36 9.08 -10.43
CA ASP A 64 -11.73 10.27 -11.20
C ASP A 64 -11.53 11.59 -10.43
N THR A 65 -11.56 11.51 -9.10
CA THR A 65 -11.27 12.63 -8.22
C THR A 65 -10.28 12.23 -7.14
N PRO A 66 -9.28 13.08 -6.84
CA PRO A 66 -8.31 12.81 -5.78
C PRO A 66 -8.96 12.55 -4.40
N SER A 67 -10.12 13.14 -4.09
CA SER A 67 -10.85 12.89 -2.84
C SER A 67 -11.33 11.45 -2.66
N GLY A 68 -11.35 10.64 -3.71
CA GLY A 68 -11.69 9.21 -3.68
C GLY A 68 -10.60 8.31 -3.12
N THR A 69 -9.34 8.76 -3.07
CA THR A 69 -8.16 7.91 -2.78
C THR A 69 -8.23 7.18 -1.44
N ARG A 70 -8.64 7.85 -0.37
CA ARG A 70 -8.73 7.27 0.99
C ARG A 70 -9.63 6.05 1.10
N ARG A 71 -10.62 5.94 0.23
CA ARG A 71 -11.55 4.81 0.21
C ARG A 71 -11.01 3.64 -0.60
N ILE A 72 -9.98 3.90 -1.41
CA ILE A 72 -9.46 2.87 -2.32
C ILE A 72 -8.37 2.07 -1.63
N LEU A 73 -7.28 2.69 -1.16
CA LEU A 73 -6.14 1.98 -0.59
C LEU A 73 -5.70 2.57 0.75
N SER A 74 -4.91 1.80 1.50
CA SER A 74 -4.32 2.24 2.76
C SER A 74 -3.24 3.29 2.55
N ASP A 75 -3.19 4.29 3.42
CA ASP A 75 -2.15 5.32 3.44
C ASP A 75 -0.85 4.82 4.10
N THR A 76 -0.90 3.69 4.80
CA THR A 76 0.21 3.14 5.61
C THR A 76 0.82 1.88 5.02
N SER A 77 0.20 1.30 4.00
CA SER A 77 0.69 0.10 3.32
C SER A 77 1.17 0.43 1.92
N THR A 78 2.38 0.02 1.57
CA THR A 78 2.83 0.06 0.18
C THR A 78 2.11 -1.05 -0.59
N PRO A 79 1.32 -0.74 -1.63
CA PRO A 79 0.62 -1.74 -2.40
C PRO A 79 1.59 -2.61 -3.22
N LEU A 80 1.21 -3.85 -3.48
CA LEU A 80 1.88 -4.67 -4.48
C LEU A 80 1.23 -4.43 -5.83
N PHE A 81 2.02 -3.98 -6.79
CA PHE A 81 1.64 -3.92 -8.19
C PHE A 81 2.28 -5.11 -8.90
N LYS A 82 1.49 -6.04 -9.36
CA LYS A 82 1.96 -7.26 -10.04
C LYS A 82 1.12 -7.52 -11.28
N ASP A 83 1.80 -7.63 -12.41
CA ASP A 83 1.17 -7.75 -13.72
C ASP A 83 0.20 -6.56 -13.95
N ASP A 84 -1.06 -6.81 -14.24
CA ASP A 84 -2.09 -5.77 -14.40
C ASP A 84 -2.98 -5.61 -13.16
N PHE A 85 -2.50 -6.00 -11.97
CA PHE A 85 -3.29 -6.00 -10.75
C PHE A 85 -2.60 -5.30 -9.59
N VAL A 86 -3.40 -4.66 -8.74
CA VAL A 86 -2.96 -4.01 -7.51
C VAL A 86 -3.55 -4.75 -6.32
N TYR A 87 -2.69 -5.17 -5.39
CA TYR A 87 -3.07 -5.81 -4.13
C TYR A 87 -2.70 -4.90 -2.97
N SER A 88 -3.65 -4.59 -2.11
CA SER A 88 -3.41 -3.71 -0.95
C SER A 88 -4.52 -3.85 0.08
N PRO A 89 -4.27 -3.58 1.36
CA PRO A 89 -5.36 -3.30 2.27
C PRO A 89 -5.97 -1.93 1.98
N ARG A 90 -7.23 -1.74 2.32
CA ARG A 90 -7.87 -0.45 2.53
C ARG A 90 -7.55 0.06 3.92
N SER A 91 -7.71 1.36 4.16
CA SER A 91 -7.48 1.97 5.49
C SER A 91 -8.34 1.38 6.61
N GLY A 92 -9.42 0.67 6.28
CA GLY A 92 -10.30 -0.04 7.21
C GLY A 92 -9.96 -1.52 7.41
N GLY A 93 -8.89 -2.04 6.79
CA GLY A 93 -8.43 -3.43 6.95
C GLY A 93 -8.94 -4.42 5.89
N LEU A 94 -9.92 -4.07 5.07
CA LEU A 94 -10.29 -4.90 3.92
C LEU A 94 -9.11 -5.00 2.96
N PHE A 95 -8.71 -6.22 2.63
CA PHE A 95 -7.68 -6.49 1.64
C PHE A 95 -8.32 -6.69 0.27
N VAL A 96 -7.80 -6.02 -0.75
CA VAL A 96 -8.44 -5.94 -2.08
C VAL A 96 -7.48 -6.29 -3.20
N CYS A 97 -8.04 -6.77 -4.31
CA CYS A 97 -7.42 -6.79 -5.62
C CYS A 97 -8.15 -5.84 -6.54
N LEU A 98 -7.41 -4.96 -7.20
CA LEU A 98 -7.93 -4.02 -8.20
C LEU A 98 -7.31 -4.31 -9.56
N ASP A 99 -8.10 -4.11 -10.61
CA ASP A 99 -7.60 -3.96 -11.97
C ASP A 99 -6.80 -2.67 -12.09
N ALA A 100 -5.55 -2.73 -12.51
CA ALA A 100 -4.65 -1.59 -12.49
C ALA A 100 -4.99 -0.52 -13.54
N ALA A 101 -5.67 -0.89 -14.63
CA ALA A 101 -6.04 0.07 -15.66
C ALA A 101 -7.24 0.93 -15.25
N THR A 102 -8.18 0.34 -14.52
CA THR A 102 -9.49 0.94 -14.25
C THR A 102 -9.75 1.26 -12.79
N GLY A 103 -8.96 0.70 -11.86
CA GLY A 103 -9.22 0.76 -10.41
C GLY A 103 -10.43 -0.07 -9.96
N ARG A 104 -11.02 -0.88 -10.85
CA ARG A 104 -12.17 -1.73 -10.53
C ARG A 104 -11.76 -2.82 -9.56
N GLU A 105 -12.52 -2.97 -8.49
CA GLU A 105 -12.34 -4.07 -7.54
C GLU A 105 -12.73 -5.42 -8.19
N LEU A 106 -11.84 -6.40 -8.11
CA LEU A 106 -12.06 -7.75 -8.57
C LEU A 106 -12.54 -8.65 -7.42
N TRP A 107 -11.91 -8.51 -6.26
CA TRP A 107 -12.31 -9.18 -5.03
C TRP A 107 -11.82 -8.44 -3.79
N GLN A 108 -12.41 -8.76 -2.64
CA GLN A 108 -11.97 -8.31 -1.33
C GLN A 108 -12.08 -9.43 -0.29
N THR A 109 -11.28 -9.32 0.77
CA THR A 109 -11.35 -10.23 1.93
C THR A 109 -11.07 -9.47 3.23
N ASN A 110 -11.63 -9.94 4.33
CA ASN A 110 -11.41 -9.42 5.68
C ASN A 110 -10.59 -10.37 6.57
N THR A 111 -9.97 -11.39 5.98
CA THR A 111 -9.26 -12.43 6.72
C THR A 111 -7.77 -12.14 6.91
N VAL A 112 -7.20 -11.16 6.21
CA VAL A 112 -5.76 -10.87 6.27
C VAL A 112 -5.38 -10.18 7.58
N THR A 113 -6.08 -9.12 7.95
CA THR A 113 -5.91 -8.38 9.20
C THR A 113 -7.23 -7.92 9.78
N ALA A 114 -7.21 -7.36 10.99
CA ALA A 114 -8.43 -6.86 11.64
C ALA A 114 -9.07 -5.69 10.89
N LEU A 115 -10.39 -5.66 10.86
CA LEU A 115 -11.16 -4.53 10.35
C LEU A 115 -11.09 -3.38 11.38
N ARG A 116 -10.17 -2.45 11.17
CA ARG A 116 -9.97 -1.29 12.03
C ARG A 116 -9.33 -0.12 11.30
N ARG A 117 -9.58 1.08 11.79
CA ARG A 117 -8.97 2.28 11.23
C ARG A 117 -7.45 2.26 11.40
N GLY A 118 -6.72 2.56 10.32
CA GLY A 118 -5.26 2.57 10.30
C GLY A 118 -4.63 1.20 10.03
N ALA A 119 -5.41 0.20 9.65
CA ALA A 119 -4.88 -1.12 9.31
C ALA A 119 -3.73 -1.05 8.32
N CYS A 120 -2.68 -1.81 8.60
CA CYS A 120 -1.45 -1.87 7.81
C CYS A 120 -1.06 -3.32 7.53
N VAL A 121 -0.63 -3.59 6.29
CA VAL A 121 -0.07 -4.89 5.89
C VAL A 121 1.13 -4.63 4.99
N HIS A 122 2.27 -5.18 5.35
CA HIS A 122 3.47 -5.15 4.51
C HIS A 122 3.52 -6.38 3.62
N LEU A 123 3.65 -6.16 2.31
CA LEU A 123 3.67 -7.22 1.30
C LEU A 123 5.10 -7.45 0.81
N THR A 124 5.58 -8.68 0.89
CA THR A 124 6.91 -9.07 0.41
C THR A 124 6.81 -10.27 -0.51
N PRO A 125 7.20 -10.15 -1.79
CA PRO A 125 7.23 -11.29 -2.72
C PRO A 125 8.14 -12.42 -2.24
N ASN A 126 7.69 -13.67 -2.41
CA ASN A 126 8.41 -14.88 -2.06
C ASN A 126 8.15 -15.98 -3.12
N GLY A 127 8.84 -15.90 -4.25
CA GLY A 127 8.64 -16.81 -5.38
C GLY A 127 7.22 -16.71 -5.93
N THR A 128 6.47 -17.81 -5.89
CA THR A 128 5.07 -17.87 -6.33
C THR A 128 4.08 -17.44 -5.25
N SER A 129 4.52 -17.27 -4.00
CA SER A 129 3.73 -16.82 -2.87
C SER A 129 4.16 -15.42 -2.40
N LEU A 130 3.50 -14.90 -1.37
CA LEU A 130 3.87 -13.66 -0.69
C LEU A 130 3.91 -13.89 0.81
N PHE A 131 4.74 -13.11 1.50
CA PHE A 131 4.60 -12.86 2.92
C PHE A 131 3.81 -11.56 3.13
N LEU A 132 2.80 -11.64 3.97
CA LEU A 132 1.99 -10.52 4.44
C LEU A 132 2.26 -10.38 5.93
N PHE A 133 2.93 -9.30 6.33
CA PHE A 133 3.12 -9.00 7.75
C PHE A 133 2.07 -7.96 8.16
N THR A 134 1.23 -8.35 9.10
CA THR A 134 0.08 -7.56 9.51
C THR A 134 0.42 -6.63 10.67
N ASP A 135 -0.36 -5.60 10.83
CA ASP A 135 -0.32 -4.69 11.97
C ASP A 135 -0.69 -5.34 13.31
N GLN A 136 -1.16 -6.61 13.28
CA GLN A 136 -1.38 -7.46 14.45
C GLN A 136 -0.13 -8.22 14.90
N GLY A 137 0.97 -8.15 14.14
CA GLY A 137 2.18 -8.93 14.40
C GLY A 137 2.15 -10.34 13.81
N ASP A 138 1.19 -10.65 12.95
CA ASP A 138 1.11 -11.92 12.25
C ASP A 138 1.91 -11.87 10.95
N LEU A 139 2.63 -12.95 10.67
CA LEU A 139 3.18 -13.26 9.37
C LEU A 139 2.29 -14.30 8.68
N VAL A 140 1.78 -13.95 7.52
CA VAL A 140 0.94 -14.80 6.69
C VAL A 140 1.67 -15.12 5.40
N ARG A 141 1.77 -16.40 5.05
CA ARG A 141 2.17 -16.82 3.71
C ARG A 141 0.91 -17.06 2.88
N ALA A 142 0.81 -16.40 1.73
CA ALA A 142 -0.38 -16.45 0.91
C ALA A 142 -0.08 -16.45 -0.60
N GLU A 143 -1.04 -16.88 -1.39
CA GLU A 143 -1.09 -16.68 -2.83
C GLU A 143 -2.14 -15.63 -3.16
N LEU A 144 -1.75 -14.68 -4.02
CA LEU A 144 -2.62 -13.63 -4.54
C LEU A 144 -2.75 -13.80 -6.05
N THR A 145 -3.98 -13.91 -6.50
CA THR A 145 -4.33 -14.01 -7.93
C THR A 145 -5.47 -13.04 -8.23
N PRO A 146 -5.72 -12.71 -9.51
CA PRO A 146 -6.87 -11.89 -9.87
C PRO A 146 -8.23 -12.50 -9.50
N THR A 147 -8.25 -13.80 -9.23
CA THR A 147 -9.48 -14.55 -8.90
C THR A 147 -9.66 -14.79 -7.39
N GLY A 148 -8.64 -14.46 -6.56
CA GLY A 148 -8.80 -14.61 -5.12
C GLY A 148 -7.52 -14.62 -4.30
N TYR A 149 -7.73 -14.64 -3.00
CA TYR A 149 -6.74 -14.80 -1.93
C TYR A 149 -6.79 -16.23 -1.40
N ARG A 150 -5.63 -16.84 -1.22
CA ARG A 150 -5.49 -18.14 -0.55
C ARG A 150 -4.40 -18.07 0.52
N GLU A 151 -4.81 -18.15 1.77
CA GLU A 151 -3.87 -18.29 2.89
C GLU A 151 -3.27 -19.70 2.88
N LEU A 152 -1.96 -19.79 3.00
CA LEU A 152 -1.22 -21.05 3.08
C LEU A 152 -0.86 -21.38 4.52
N GLU A 153 -0.33 -20.37 5.24
CA GLU A 153 0.14 -20.50 6.62
C GLU A 153 0.05 -19.15 7.32
N ARG A 154 -0.11 -19.18 8.65
CA ARG A 154 -0.07 -18.00 9.51
C ARG A 154 0.67 -18.33 10.80
N VAL A 155 1.49 -17.39 11.27
CA VAL A 155 2.15 -17.46 12.57
C VAL A 155 2.14 -16.08 13.22
N HIS A 156 1.85 -16.01 14.50
CA HIS A 156 2.01 -14.81 15.30
C HIS A 156 3.47 -14.67 15.72
N LEU A 157 4.11 -13.53 15.42
CA LEU A 157 5.54 -13.32 15.68
C LEU A 157 5.80 -12.41 16.87
N LEU A 158 4.97 -11.37 17.05
CA LEU A 158 5.15 -10.43 18.17
C LEU A 158 3.85 -9.68 18.45
N GLU A 159 3.71 -9.19 19.67
CA GLU A 159 2.57 -8.38 20.09
C GLU A 159 2.65 -6.95 19.54
N PRO A 160 1.55 -6.37 19.03
CA PRO A 160 1.51 -4.97 18.64
C PRO A 160 1.62 -4.07 19.89
N THR A 161 2.50 -3.07 19.85
CA THR A 161 2.76 -2.21 21.02
C THR A 161 2.52 -0.74 20.78
N SER A 162 2.61 -0.26 19.52
CA SER A 162 2.46 1.16 19.19
C SER A 162 0.99 1.61 19.24
N PRO A 163 0.62 2.52 20.14
CA PRO A 163 -0.77 2.94 20.28
C PRO A 163 -1.22 3.84 19.12
N LEU A 164 -2.39 3.59 18.60
CA LEU A 164 -3.11 4.49 17.70
C LEU A 164 -4.61 4.34 17.97
N PHE A 165 -5.28 5.44 18.35
CA PHE A 165 -6.65 5.40 18.88
C PHE A 165 -6.76 4.41 20.05
N GLU A 166 -7.79 3.57 20.06
CA GLU A 166 -8.00 2.51 21.06
C GLU A 166 -7.23 1.22 20.79
N ASN A 167 -6.47 1.17 19.70
CA ASN A 167 -5.76 -0.04 19.26
C ASN A 167 -4.23 0.08 19.39
N LYS A 168 -3.56 -1.07 19.30
CA LYS A 168 -2.11 -1.16 19.18
C LYS A 168 -1.74 -1.78 17.83
N PHE A 169 -0.59 -1.38 17.29
CA PHE A 169 -0.13 -1.75 15.96
C PHE A 169 1.34 -2.17 15.98
N ALA A 170 1.71 -3.08 15.08
CA ALA A 170 3.07 -3.36 14.66
C ALA A 170 3.31 -2.66 13.31
N TRP A 171 4.02 -1.52 13.35
CA TRP A 171 4.17 -0.67 12.17
C TRP A 171 5.37 -1.00 11.30
N SER A 172 6.41 -1.59 11.90
CA SER A 172 7.67 -1.79 11.21
C SER A 172 7.55 -2.90 10.17
N ALA A 173 8.00 -2.62 8.95
CA ALA A 173 8.10 -3.65 7.94
C ALA A 173 9.10 -4.74 8.38
N PRO A 174 8.84 -6.02 8.09
CA PRO A 174 9.77 -7.10 8.34
C PRO A 174 10.99 -6.99 7.41
N ALA A 175 12.15 -7.42 7.88
CA ALA A 175 13.33 -7.65 7.05
C ALA A 175 13.58 -9.14 6.88
N PHE A 176 13.99 -9.54 5.68
CA PHE A 176 14.29 -10.94 5.35
C PHE A 176 15.74 -11.06 4.92
N ALA A 177 16.51 -11.89 5.63
CA ALA A 177 17.91 -12.16 5.30
C ALA A 177 18.30 -13.55 5.78
N ASN A 178 19.16 -14.26 5.01
CA ASN A 178 19.76 -15.54 5.39
C ASN A 178 18.74 -16.58 5.92
N ARG A 179 17.56 -16.66 5.29
CA ARG A 179 16.43 -17.53 5.69
C ARG A 179 15.85 -17.19 7.07
N ASN A 180 16.12 -16.01 7.59
CA ASN A 180 15.53 -15.48 8.82
C ASN A 180 14.62 -14.31 8.51
N ILE A 181 13.67 -14.08 9.40
CA ILE A 181 12.77 -12.94 9.42
C ILE A 181 13.07 -12.13 10.66
N PHE A 182 13.25 -10.83 10.48
CA PHE A 182 13.47 -9.88 11.56
C PHE A 182 12.27 -8.96 11.63
N VAL A 183 11.60 -8.97 12.75
CA VAL A 183 10.46 -8.11 13.05
C VAL A 183 10.73 -7.35 14.34
N ARG A 184 10.10 -6.20 14.51
CA ARG A 184 10.21 -5.43 15.73
C ARG A 184 8.92 -4.70 16.07
N ASN A 185 8.72 -4.45 17.33
CA ASN A 185 7.79 -3.47 17.87
C ASN A 185 8.56 -2.37 18.63
N ASP A 186 7.92 -1.63 19.52
CA ASP A 186 8.59 -0.57 20.31
C ASP A 186 9.35 -1.11 21.53
N ARG A 187 9.37 -2.43 21.75
CA ARG A 187 9.99 -3.10 22.93
C ARG A 187 11.02 -4.12 22.57
N GLU A 188 10.87 -4.80 21.46
CA GLU A 188 11.70 -5.91 21.00
C GLU A 188 11.75 -5.98 19.46
#